data_b79ec189025f0aaacdfd82335c2c13c5
#
_entry.id   b79ec189025f0aaacdfd82335c2c13c5
#
_cell.length_a   1.000
_cell.length_b   1.000
_cell.length_c   1.000
_cell.angle_alpha   90.00
_cell.angle_beta   90.00
_cell.angle_gamma   90.00
#
_symmetry.space_group_name_H-M   'P 1'
#
loop_
_entity.id
_entity.type
_entity.pdbx_description
1 polymer ?
#
loop_
_entity_poly.entity_id
_entity_poly.type
_entity_poly.pdbx_seq_one_letter_code
_entity_poly.pdbx_strand_id
1 'polypeptide(L)'
;MPAIDIVDASGKKSGTRDLPAAIFEAPVNVPLMHQVVVAAMAGKRAGTHKVKTRGEVRGGGVKPWRQKGTGRARQGSIRAPQWTGGGVVHGPVVRTHNQRINKKMVKGALRSALSDAVTSGKLIALKELAFDEPKTKQATEMLSALECEGRVLLVLDKPTDDGAAEKSFRNLQHVRIAYAGGIGTYDVLLADQIVFTADALDALEGSTDGTTAAKPAQPKAHAKTEPEPKAEAEDTAEDTDGGDDA
;
A
#
# COMPACT_ATOMS: atom_id res chain seq x y z
N MET A 1 -19.08 -22.56 18.58
CA MET A 1 -18.91 -21.16 18.15
C MET A 1 -18.09 -20.44 19.20
N PRO A 2 -16.99 -19.79 18.86
CA PRO A 2 -16.25 -19.02 19.83
C PRO A 2 -17.09 -17.83 20.30
N ALA A 3 -17.11 -17.61 21.62
CA ALA A 3 -17.80 -16.50 22.23
C ALA A 3 -16.78 -15.48 22.76
N ILE A 4 -17.11 -14.20 22.69
CA ILE A 4 -16.27 -13.10 23.17
C ILE A 4 -17.07 -12.23 24.12
N ASP A 5 -16.41 -11.72 25.16
CA ASP A 5 -17.00 -10.75 26.07
C ASP A 5 -17.07 -9.37 25.42
N ILE A 6 -18.23 -8.73 25.49
CA ILE A 6 -18.40 -7.33 25.11
C ILE A 6 -18.11 -6.47 26.32
N VAL A 7 -17.21 -5.49 26.13
CA VAL A 7 -16.75 -4.58 27.19
C VAL A 7 -17.16 -3.15 26.87
N ASP A 8 -17.49 -2.38 27.89
CA ASP A 8 -17.73 -0.94 27.76
C ASP A 8 -16.41 -0.15 27.78
N ALA A 9 -16.43 1.12 27.43
CA ALA A 9 -15.26 2.01 27.45
C ALA A 9 -14.58 2.12 28.84
N SER A 10 -15.28 1.70 29.93
CA SER A 10 -14.75 1.64 31.29
C SER A 10 -14.09 0.30 31.67
N GLY A 11 -13.97 -0.64 30.72
CA GLY A 11 -13.43 -1.98 31.00
C GLY A 11 -14.42 -2.96 31.64
N LYS A 12 -15.68 -2.58 31.84
CA LYS A 12 -16.68 -3.46 32.45
C LYS A 12 -17.34 -4.35 31.41
N LYS A 13 -17.53 -5.63 31.74
CA LYS A 13 -18.26 -6.57 30.90
C LYS A 13 -19.73 -6.18 30.81
N SER A 14 -20.21 -5.96 29.58
CA SER A 14 -21.61 -5.58 29.29
C SER A 14 -22.44 -6.75 28.75
N GLY A 15 -21.78 -7.77 28.20
CA GLY A 15 -22.45 -8.94 27.62
C GLY A 15 -21.47 -9.92 26.98
N THR A 16 -22.02 -10.92 26.31
CA THR A 16 -21.24 -11.89 25.54
C THR A 16 -21.84 -11.97 24.14
N ARG A 17 -20.96 -12.10 23.12
CA ARG A 17 -21.38 -12.24 21.72
C ARG A 17 -20.78 -13.52 21.14
N ASP A 18 -21.60 -14.29 20.43
CA ASP A 18 -21.15 -15.43 19.63
C ASP A 18 -20.55 -14.92 18.32
N LEU A 19 -19.38 -15.44 17.99
CA LEU A 19 -18.68 -15.11 16.75
C LEU A 19 -18.97 -16.15 15.67
N PRO A 20 -19.15 -15.75 14.39
CA PRO A 20 -19.41 -16.69 13.31
C PRO A 20 -18.21 -17.64 13.07
N ALA A 21 -18.48 -18.94 13.17
CA ALA A 21 -17.47 -19.98 12.98
C ALA A 21 -16.76 -19.90 11.63
N ALA A 22 -17.46 -19.45 10.59
CA ALA A 22 -16.90 -19.30 9.24
C ALA A 22 -15.71 -18.33 9.16
N ILE A 23 -15.60 -17.38 10.11
CA ILE A 23 -14.53 -16.38 10.14
C ILE A 23 -13.54 -16.67 11.26
N PHE A 24 -14.02 -17.02 12.45
CA PHE A 24 -13.23 -17.08 13.67
C PHE A 24 -12.91 -18.51 14.16
N GLU A 25 -13.36 -19.53 13.45
CA GLU A 25 -13.06 -20.94 13.74
C GLU A 25 -12.41 -21.65 12.53
N ALA A 26 -11.78 -20.88 11.67
CA ALA A 26 -11.05 -21.41 10.53
C ALA A 26 -9.72 -22.07 10.98
N PRO A 27 -9.26 -23.14 10.31
CA PRO A 27 -7.99 -23.76 10.65
C PRO A 27 -6.83 -22.79 10.44
N VAL A 28 -5.94 -22.69 11.43
CA VAL A 28 -4.77 -21.81 11.38
C VAL A 28 -3.77 -22.36 10.37
N ASN A 29 -3.48 -21.59 9.31
CA ASN A 29 -2.55 -21.94 8.24
C ASN A 29 -1.43 -20.93 8.15
N VAL A 30 -0.34 -21.14 8.89
CA VAL A 30 0.82 -20.27 8.97
C VAL A 30 1.50 -20.04 7.61
N PRO A 31 1.76 -21.07 6.76
CA PRO A 31 2.34 -20.87 5.44
C PRO A 31 1.51 -19.95 4.55
N LEU A 32 0.17 -20.06 4.61
CA LEU A 32 -0.74 -19.20 3.84
C LEU A 32 -0.67 -17.74 4.31
N MET A 33 -0.70 -17.52 5.63
CA MET A 33 -0.55 -16.19 6.22
C MET A 33 0.79 -15.55 5.82
N HIS A 34 1.88 -16.30 5.91
CA HIS A 34 3.22 -15.84 5.51
C HIS A 34 3.25 -15.42 4.04
N GLN A 35 2.75 -16.24 3.13
CA GLN A 35 2.75 -15.93 1.70
C GLN A 35 1.97 -14.65 1.39
N VAL A 36 0.80 -14.46 2.02
CA VAL A 36 -0.02 -13.25 1.84
C VAL A 36 0.68 -12.00 2.40
N VAL A 37 1.29 -12.09 3.56
CA VAL A 37 2.04 -10.98 4.17
C VAL A 37 3.24 -10.60 3.32
N VAL A 38 4.05 -11.56 2.86
CA VAL A 38 5.22 -11.29 2.00
C VAL A 38 4.79 -10.57 0.72
N ALA A 39 3.71 -11.01 0.08
CA ALA A 39 3.22 -10.35 -1.13
C ALA A 39 2.67 -8.94 -0.86
N ALA A 40 1.97 -8.74 0.25
CA ALA A 40 1.48 -7.41 0.65
C ALA A 40 2.64 -6.45 0.92
N MET A 41 3.69 -6.91 1.61
CA MET A 41 4.89 -6.11 1.89
C MET A 41 5.71 -5.85 0.63
N ALA A 42 5.82 -6.83 -0.28
CA ALA A 42 6.47 -6.64 -1.58
C ALA A 42 5.73 -5.58 -2.41
N GLY A 43 4.38 -5.59 -2.39
CA GLY A 43 3.57 -4.61 -3.11
C GLY A 43 3.71 -3.16 -2.61
N LYS A 44 4.12 -2.96 -1.35
CA LYS A 44 4.39 -1.62 -0.78
C LYS A 44 5.70 -1.01 -1.27
N ARG A 45 6.61 -1.82 -1.86
CA ARG A 45 7.90 -1.32 -2.35
C ARG A 45 7.69 -0.51 -3.63
N ALA A 46 8.13 0.74 -3.63
CA ALA A 46 7.98 1.64 -4.79
C ALA A 46 8.81 1.21 -6.01
N GLY A 47 9.99 0.62 -5.80
CA GLY A 47 10.86 0.12 -6.87
C GLY A 47 11.37 1.18 -7.84
N THR A 48 11.59 2.41 -7.38
CA THR A 48 11.93 3.59 -8.18
C THR A 48 13.41 3.72 -8.53
N HIS A 49 14.25 2.80 -8.06
CA HIS A 49 15.68 2.83 -8.32
C HIS A 49 16.00 2.57 -9.80
N LYS A 50 16.87 3.40 -10.36
CA LYS A 50 17.30 3.32 -11.76
C LYS A 50 18.71 3.85 -11.93
N VAL A 51 19.48 3.25 -12.83
CA VAL A 51 20.73 3.79 -13.35
C VAL A 51 20.62 4.00 -14.85
N LYS A 52 21.41 4.93 -15.38
CA LYS A 52 21.42 5.23 -16.83
C LYS A 52 22.18 4.15 -17.58
N THR A 53 21.55 3.57 -18.58
CA THR A 53 22.18 2.69 -19.58
C THR A 53 23.01 3.50 -20.57
N ARG A 54 23.83 2.83 -21.38
CA ARG A 54 24.64 3.47 -22.41
C ARG A 54 23.87 4.41 -23.32
N GLY A 55 22.64 4.06 -23.68
CA GLY A 55 21.78 4.89 -24.54
C GLY A 55 21.19 6.12 -23.83
N GLU A 56 21.07 6.08 -22.51
CA GLU A 56 20.46 7.16 -21.71
C GLU A 56 21.49 8.20 -21.19
N VAL A 57 22.78 7.85 -21.23
CA VAL A 57 23.83 8.79 -20.84
C VAL A 57 24.05 9.80 -21.98
N ARG A 58 24.03 11.11 -21.64
CA ARG A 58 24.21 12.18 -22.61
C ARG A 58 25.59 12.08 -23.27
N GLY A 59 25.63 12.18 -24.61
CA GLY A 59 26.85 12.17 -25.45
C GLY A 59 27.12 10.79 -26.08
N GLY A 60 28.23 10.66 -26.80
CA GLY A 60 28.67 9.39 -27.41
C GLY A 60 27.95 9.01 -28.70
N GLY A 61 27.25 9.97 -29.37
CA GLY A 61 26.61 9.74 -30.67
C GLY A 61 27.59 9.51 -31.81
N VAL A 62 28.80 10.05 -31.71
CA VAL A 62 29.84 9.90 -32.72
C VAL A 62 30.77 8.75 -32.36
N LYS A 63 31.12 7.94 -33.37
CA LYS A 63 32.11 6.86 -33.23
C LYS A 63 33.49 7.47 -32.94
N PRO A 64 34.23 7.03 -31.90
CA PRO A 64 35.50 7.65 -31.51
C PRO A 64 36.59 7.63 -32.61
N TRP A 65 36.63 6.57 -33.38
CA TRP A 65 37.58 6.40 -34.52
C TRP A 65 37.04 5.37 -35.51
N ARG A 66 37.66 5.34 -36.72
CA ARG A 66 37.30 4.38 -37.77
C ARG A 66 37.50 2.94 -37.32
N GLN A 67 36.77 2.01 -37.95
CA GLN A 67 36.71 0.60 -37.57
C GLN A 67 38.03 -0.17 -37.69
N LYS A 68 38.87 0.21 -38.67
CA LYS A 68 40.18 -0.44 -38.98
C LYS A 68 41.23 0.63 -39.27
N GLY A 69 42.55 0.24 -39.22
CA GLY A 69 43.65 1.10 -39.62
C GLY A 69 44.09 2.15 -38.59
N THR A 70 43.75 1.98 -37.30
CA THR A 70 44.19 2.89 -36.21
C THR A 70 45.12 2.20 -35.20
N GLY A 71 45.34 0.90 -35.29
CA GLY A 71 46.11 0.13 -34.29
C GLY A 71 45.49 0.04 -32.92
N ARG A 72 44.31 0.66 -32.70
CA ARG A 72 43.59 0.71 -31.43
C ARG A 72 42.47 -0.31 -31.37
N ALA A 73 42.04 -0.69 -30.15
CA ALA A 73 40.86 -1.52 -29.95
C ALA A 73 39.61 -0.83 -30.55
N ARG A 74 38.72 -1.62 -31.12
CA ARG A 74 37.47 -1.13 -31.73
C ARG A 74 36.54 -0.59 -30.68
N GLN A 75 36.03 0.62 -30.89
CA GLN A 75 35.08 1.29 -29.99
C GLN A 75 33.91 1.88 -30.78
N GLY A 76 32.69 1.72 -30.25
CA GLY A 76 31.46 2.24 -30.85
C GLY A 76 30.95 3.53 -30.22
N SER A 77 31.27 3.76 -28.96
CA SER A 77 30.82 4.94 -28.21
C SER A 77 31.74 5.17 -27.02
N ILE A 78 31.96 6.45 -26.65
CA ILE A 78 32.66 6.87 -25.45
C ILE A 78 31.77 6.71 -24.19
N ARG A 79 30.49 6.36 -24.35
CA ARG A 79 29.54 6.07 -23.25
C ARG A 79 29.37 4.57 -23.02
N ALA A 80 30.19 3.73 -23.61
CA ALA A 80 30.25 2.32 -23.30
C ALA A 80 30.67 2.07 -21.85
N PRO A 81 30.26 0.97 -21.21
CA PRO A 81 30.46 0.75 -19.77
C PRO A 81 31.91 0.77 -19.29
N GLN A 82 32.85 0.41 -20.18
CA GLN A 82 34.28 0.42 -19.87
C GLN A 82 34.93 1.81 -19.89
N TRP A 83 34.17 2.84 -20.31
CA TRP A 83 34.65 4.21 -20.34
C TRP A 83 34.24 4.98 -19.07
N THR A 84 35.10 5.82 -18.57
CA THR A 84 34.78 6.75 -17.47
C THR A 84 33.61 7.64 -17.88
N GLY A 85 32.57 7.68 -17.04
CA GLY A 85 31.32 8.39 -17.35
C GLY A 85 30.43 7.70 -18.37
N GLY A 86 30.69 6.42 -18.67
CA GLY A 86 29.81 5.56 -19.47
C GLY A 86 28.57 5.07 -18.72
N GLY A 87 27.67 4.37 -19.40
CA GLY A 87 26.50 3.77 -18.81
C GLY A 87 26.80 2.53 -17.99
N VAL A 88 25.89 2.13 -17.12
CA VAL A 88 26.00 0.94 -16.29
C VAL A 88 25.38 -0.27 -16.99
N VAL A 89 26.07 -1.42 -16.95
CA VAL A 89 25.58 -2.70 -17.46
C VAL A 89 24.85 -3.43 -16.36
N HIS A 90 23.70 -4.04 -16.68
CA HIS A 90 22.87 -4.82 -15.73
C HIS A 90 22.54 -4.07 -14.41
N GLY A 91 22.51 -2.75 -14.47
CA GLY A 91 22.12 -1.94 -13.31
C GLY A 91 20.64 -2.08 -12.98
N PRO A 92 20.21 -1.59 -11.78
CA PRO A 92 18.82 -1.63 -11.39
C PRO A 92 17.92 -0.84 -12.34
N VAL A 93 16.75 -1.38 -12.59
CA VAL A 93 15.70 -0.80 -13.44
C VAL A 93 14.44 -0.59 -12.64
N VAL A 94 13.71 0.47 -12.92
CA VAL A 94 12.38 0.69 -12.29
C VAL A 94 11.48 -0.49 -12.61
N ARG A 95 10.99 -1.15 -11.55
CA ARG A 95 10.06 -2.28 -11.68
C ARG A 95 9.06 -2.30 -10.54
N THR A 96 7.91 -2.88 -10.77
CA THR A 96 6.95 -3.19 -9.71
C THR A 96 7.39 -4.46 -8.97
N HIS A 97 7.15 -4.48 -7.66
CA HIS A 97 7.41 -5.65 -6.82
C HIS A 97 6.10 -6.40 -6.48
N ASN A 98 4.99 -6.05 -7.13
CA ASN A 98 3.71 -6.68 -6.89
C ASN A 98 3.76 -8.18 -7.20
N GLN A 99 3.28 -8.98 -6.25
CA GLN A 99 3.09 -10.41 -6.39
C GLN A 99 1.59 -10.71 -6.50
N ARG A 100 1.21 -11.47 -7.51
CA ARG A 100 -0.19 -11.86 -7.71
C ARG A 100 -0.56 -13.00 -6.76
N ILE A 101 -1.58 -12.77 -5.93
CA ILE A 101 -2.18 -13.79 -5.07
C ILE A 101 -3.67 -13.93 -5.38
N ASN A 102 -4.19 -15.13 -5.26
CA ASN A 102 -5.61 -15.40 -5.45
C ASN A 102 -6.44 -14.79 -4.30
N LYS A 103 -7.57 -14.18 -4.62
CA LYS A 103 -8.47 -13.56 -3.62
C LYS A 103 -8.91 -14.54 -2.51
N LYS A 104 -9.15 -15.82 -2.86
CA LYS A 104 -9.50 -16.87 -1.88
C LYS A 104 -8.38 -17.11 -0.86
N MET A 105 -7.11 -17.04 -1.29
CA MET A 105 -5.96 -17.18 -0.39
C MET A 105 -5.88 -16.01 0.60
N VAL A 106 -6.10 -14.77 0.12
CA VAL A 106 -6.11 -13.57 0.98
C VAL A 106 -7.22 -13.67 2.04
N LYS A 107 -8.44 -14.04 1.63
CA LYS A 107 -9.56 -14.26 2.57
C LYS A 107 -9.27 -15.39 3.56
N GLY A 108 -8.71 -16.51 3.10
CA GLY A 108 -8.33 -17.64 3.96
C GLY A 108 -7.25 -17.28 4.98
N ALA A 109 -6.25 -16.49 4.57
CA ALA A 109 -5.19 -16.02 5.46
C ALA A 109 -5.74 -15.08 6.56
N LEU A 110 -6.66 -14.17 6.20
CA LEU A 110 -7.29 -13.27 7.16
C LEU A 110 -8.14 -14.05 8.19
N ARG A 111 -8.94 -15.02 7.73
CA ARG A 111 -9.73 -15.89 8.62
C ARG A 111 -8.83 -16.69 9.57
N SER A 112 -7.74 -17.28 9.06
CA SER A 112 -6.76 -17.98 9.89
C SER A 112 -6.13 -17.07 10.95
N ALA A 113 -5.79 -15.82 10.61
CA ALA A 113 -5.21 -14.86 11.55
C ALA A 113 -6.22 -14.41 12.62
N LEU A 114 -7.49 -14.19 12.24
CA LEU A 114 -8.54 -13.84 13.19
C LEU A 114 -8.86 -15.01 14.13
N SER A 115 -8.89 -16.25 13.62
CA SER A 115 -9.09 -17.44 14.46
C SER A 115 -7.95 -17.63 15.46
N ASP A 116 -6.71 -17.41 15.05
CA ASP A 116 -5.54 -17.43 15.94
C ASP A 116 -5.64 -16.33 17.02
N ALA A 117 -6.06 -15.13 16.65
CA ALA A 117 -6.25 -14.02 17.58
C ALA A 117 -7.32 -14.32 18.65
N VAL A 118 -8.43 -14.96 18.26
CA VAL A 118 -9.47 -15.40 19.21
C VAL A 118 -8.93 -16.49 20.14
N THR A 119 -8.26 -17.51 19.59
CA THR A 119 -7.69 -18.61 20.38
C THR A 119 -6.63 -18.12 21.37
N SER A 120 -5.86 -17.10 20.98
CA SER A 120 -4.84 -16.46 21.82
C SER A 120 -5.40 -15.43 22.80
N GLY A 121 -6.71 -15.18 22.82
CA GLY A 121 -7.34 -14.20 23.70
C GLY A 121 -6.97 -12.73 23.44
N LYS A 122 -6.52 -12.41 22.22
CA LYS A 122 -6.08 -11.07 21.84
C LYS A 122 -7.23 -10.16 21.37
N LEU A 123 -8.43 -10.71 21.20
CA LEU A 123 -9.56 -10.01 20.63
C LEU A 123 -10.49 -9.49 21.75
N ILE A 124 -10.81 -8.20 21.68
CA ILE A 124 -11.71 -7.51 22.61
C ILE A 124 -12.85 -6.91 21.77
N ALA A 125 -14.10 -7.13 22.20
CA ALA A 125 -15.26 -6.49 21.60
C ALA A 125 -15.69 -5.30 22.46
N LEU A 126 -15.74 -4.11 21.86
CA LEU A 126 -16.21 -2.89 22.49
C LEU A 126 -17.66 -2.65 22.09
N LYS A 127 -18.52 -2.35 23.06
CA LYS A 127 -19.95 -2.11 22.80
C LYS A 127 -20.14 -0.89 21.91
N GLU A 128 -19.58 0.24 22.31
CA GLU A 128 -19.73 1.51 21.62
C GLU A 128 -18.48 2.38 21.83
N LEU A 129 -18.15 3.15 20.82
CA LEU A 129 -17.03 4.08 20.84
C LEU A 129 -17.58 5.50 20.58
N ALA A 130 -18.08 6.13 21.62
CA ALA A 130 -18.62 7.49 21.56
C ALA A 130 -17.61 8.50 22.12
N PHE A 131 -17.27 9.49 21.29
CA PHE A 131 -16.47 10.66 21.67
C PHE A 131 -17.21 11.91 21.20
N ASP A 132 -17.59 12.79 22.12
CA ASP A 132 -18.23 14.08 21.79
C ASP A 132 -17.23 15.03 21.13
N GLU A 133 -15.99 15.03 21.63
CA GLU A 133 -14.90 15.84 21.12
C GLU A 133 -13.64 14.99 20.95
N PRO A 134 -12.76 15.31 19.97
CA PRO A 134 -11.50 14.59 19.79
C PRO A 134 -10.54 14.89 20.94
N LYS A 135 -10.35 13.94 21.85
CA LYS A 135 -9.46 14.03 23.04
C LYS A 135 -8.58 12.79 23.19
N THR A 136 -7.28 12.96 23.01
CA THR A 136 -6.29 11.87 23.15
C THR A 136 -6.20 11.34 24.58
N LYS A 137 -6.43 12.17 25.59
CA LYS A 137 -6.42 11.78 27.01
C LYS A 137 -7.50 10.72 27.29
N GLN A 138 -8.72 10.95 26.83
CA GLN A 138 -9.82 9.99 26.98
C GLN A 138 -9.52 8.66 26.25
N ALA A 139 -8.90 8.73 25.07
CA ALA A 139 -8.47 7.53 24.34
C ALA A 139 -7.43 6.72 25.12
N THR A 140 -6.47 7.39 25.76
CA THR A 140 -5.45 6.72 26.59
C THR A 140 -6.06 6.12 27.86
N GLU A 141 -6.96 6.83 28.53
CA GLU A 141 -7.67 6.34 29.71
C GLU A 141 -8.52 5.11 29.39
N MET A 142 -9.21 5.12 28.24
CA MET A 142 -9.97 3.97 27.75
C MET A 142 -9.07 2.75 27.47
N LEU A 143 -7.95 2.93 26.79
CA LEU A 143 -7.02 1.82 26.52
C LEU A 143 -6.44 1.25 27.82
N SER A 144 -6.17 2.09 28.82
CA SER A 144 -5.71 1.64 30.12
C SER A 144 -6.81 0.87 30.89
N ALA A 145 -8.07 1.31 30.76
CA ALA A 145 -9.23 0.61 31.36
C ALA A 145 -9.49 -0.75 30.71
N LEU A 146 -9.17 -0.91 29.41
CA LEU A 146 -9.26 -2.16 28.67
C LEU A 146 -8.01 -3.04 28.87
N GLU A 147 -7.06 -2.64 29.72
CA GLU A 147 -5.78 -3.33 29.93
C GLU A 147 -5.01 -3.60 28.64
N CYS A 148 -5.12 -2.66 27.68
CA CYS A 148 -4.47 -2.79 26.39
C CYS A 148 -2.99 -2.42 26.48
N GLU A 149 -2.12 -3.41 26.41
CA GLU A 149 -0.66 -3.22 26.39
C GLU A 149 -0.10 -3.52 24.98
N GLY A 150 0.99 -2.85 24.62
CA GLY A 150 1.64 -3.07 23.34
C GLY A 150 0.95 -2.41 22.15
N ARG A 151 0.95 -3.07 21.00
CA ARG A 151 0.36 -2.57 19.74
C ARG A 151 -1.11 -2.94 19.66
N VAL A 152 -1.95 -1.93 19.59
CA VAL A 152 -3.41 -2.10 19.53
C VAL A 152 -3.91 -1.83 18.11
N LEU A 153 -4.68 -2.76 17.56
CA LEU A 153 -5.43 -2.55 16.34
C LEU A 153 -6.88 -2.22 16.68
N LEU A 154 -7.27 -0.97 16.49
CA LEU A 154 -8.64 -0.51 16.66
C LEU A 154 -9.39 -0.65 15.35
N VAL A 155 -10.46 -1.42 15.33
CA VAL A 155 -11.28 -1.67 14.14
C VAL A 155 -12.64 -0.99 14.28
N LEU A 156 -12.89 -0.08 13.34
CA LEU A 156 -14.14 0.68 13.22
C LEU A 156 -14.96 0.17 12.02
N ASP A 157 -16.26 0.41 12.00
CA ASP A 157 -17.10 0.06 10.84
C ASP A 157 -16.77 0.95 9.64
N LYS A 158 -17.00 2.24 9.75
CA LYS A 158 -16.81 3.23 8.68
C LYS A 158 -16.20 4.51 9.22
N PRO A 159 -15.54 5.31 8.35
CA PRO A 159 -15.17 6.66 8.73
C PRO A 159 -16.44 7.47 9.04
N THR A 160 -16.50 8.03 10.24
CA THR A 160 -17.58 8.92 10.64
C THR A 160 -17.25 10.34 10.18
N ASP A 161 -18.23 11.10 9.70
CA ASP A 161 -18.01 12.47 9.18
C ASP A 161 -17.34 13.38 10.22
N ASP A 162 -17.69 13.26 11.49
CA ASP A 162 -17.05 14.01 12.58
C ASP A 162 -15.68 13.44 12.95
N GLY A 163 -15.48 12.15 12.82
CA GLY A 163 -14.19 11.46 13.05
C GLY A 163 -13.58 11.71 14.43
N ALA A 164 -14.39 12.03 15.45
CA ALA A 164 -13.90 12.38 16.79
C ALA A 164 -13.13 11.21 17.42
N ALA A 165 -13.66 10.00 17.31
CA ALA A 165 -12.98 8.78 17.75
C ALA A 165 -11.65 8.58 17.01
N GLU A 166 -11.66 8.61 15.67
CA GLU A 166 -10.45 8.46 14.85
C GLU A 166 -9.38 9.50 15.19
N LYS A 167 -9.77 10.78 15.29
CA LYS A 167 -8.86 11.89 15.65
C LYS A 167 -8.27 11.70 17.03
N SER A 168 -9.02 11.12 18.00
CA SER A 168 -8.56 10.85 19.36
C SER A 168 -7.47 9.79 19.42
N PHE A 169 -7.56 8.74 18.61
CA PHE A 169 -6.59 7.64 18.58
C PHE A 169 -5.44 7.82 17.60
N ARG A 170 -5.63 8.60 16.53
CA ARG A 170 -4.66 8.75 15.44
C ARG A 170 -3.27 9.22 15.88
N ASN A 171 -3.19 10.01 16.95
CA ASN A 171 -1.92 10.53 17.47
C ASN A 171 -1.14 9.49 18.31
N LEU A 172 -1.77 8.39 18.71
CA LEU A 172 -1.14 7.38 19.55
C LEU A 172 -0.29 6.44 18.68
N GLN A 173 1.03 6.41 18.89
CA GLN A 173 1.96 5.65 18.04
C GLN A 173 1.78 4.13 18.12
N HIS A 174 1.28 3.63 19.25
CA HIS A 174 1.03 2.21 19.48
C HIS A 174 -0.36 1.75 19.00
N VAL A 175 -1.23 2.69 18.60
CA VAL A 175 -2.57 2.40 18.09
C VAL A 175 -2.59 2.52 16.58
N ARG A 176 -3.11 1.49 15.92
CA ARG A 176 -3.40 1.49 14.50
C ARG A 176 -4.89 1.40 14.29
N ILE A 177 -5.44 2.31 13.50
CA ILE A 177 -6.85 2.32 13.16
C ILE A 177 -7.03 1.61 11.82
N ALA A 178 -8.01 0.72 11.75
CA ALA A 178 -8.46 0.07 10.53
C ALA A 178 -9.99 0.08 10.47
N TYR A 179 -10.52 -0.06 9.26
CA TYR A 179 -11.96 -0.21 9.04
C TYR A 179 -12.28 -1.67 8.69
N ALA A 180 -13.47 -2.13 9.05
CA ALA A 180 -13.87 -3.53 8.87
C ALA A 180 -13.64 -4.07 7.45
N GLY A 181 -13.91 -3.27 6.42
CA GLY A 181 -13.65 -3.63 5.01
C GLY A 181 -12.19 -3.56 4.56
N GLY A 182 -11.29 -2.99 5.38
CA GLY A 182 -9.88 -2.74 5.03
C GLY A 182 -8.86 -3.50 5.87
N ILE A 183 -9.28 -4.39 6.75
CA ILE A 183 -8.39 -5.16 7.62
C ILE A 183 -7.51 -6.09 6.77
N GLY A 184 -6.19 -6.00 6.97
CA GLY A 184 -5.21 -6.89 6.35
C GLY A 184 -4.70 -7.96 7.31
N THR A 185 -4.32 -9.12 6.77
CA THR A 185 -3.67 -10.19 7.57
C THR A 185 -2.43 -9.68 8.32
N TYR A 186 -1.66 -8.77 7.71
CA TYR A 186 -0.49 -8.17 8.34
C TYR A 186 -0.85 -7.32 9.56
N ASP A 187 -1.96 -6.58 9.50
CA ASP A 187 -2.39 -5.70 10.58
C ASP A 187 -2.82 -6.51 11.81
N VAL A 188 -3.56 -7.60 11.57
CA VAL A 188 -3.98 -8.55 12.62
C VAL A 188 -2.77 -9.24 13.27
N LEU A 189 -1.80 -9.71 12.48
CA LEU A 189 -0.61 -10.40 13.00
C LEU A 189 0.36 -9.47 13.75
N LEU A 190 0.38 -8.19 13.38
CA LEU A 190 1.25 -7.20 14.01
C LEU A 190 0.72 -6.73 15.37
N ALA A 191 -0.58 -6.80 15.56
CA ALA A 191 -1.24 -6.35 16.78
C ALA A 191 -1.03 -7.34 17.93
N ASP A 192 -0.74 -6.81 19.11
CA ASP A 192 -0.72 -7.56 20.36
C ASP A 192 -2.14 -7.72 20.90
N GLN A 193 -3.00 -6.71 20.66
CA GLN A 193 -4.41 -6.74 20.97
C GLN A 193 -5.24 -6.10 19.86
N ILE A 194 -6.44 -6.63 19.65
CA ILE A 194 -7.36 -6.19 18.60
C ILE A 194 -8.69 -5.79 19.25
N VAL A 195 -9.06 -4.54 19.11
CA VAL A 195 -10.30 -3.98 19.65
C VAL A 195 -11.27 -3.74 18.50
N PHE A 196 -12.35 -4.51 18.48
CA PHE A 196 -13.46 -4.31 17.54
C PHE A 196 -14.58 -3.52 18.18
N THR A 197 -15.16 -2.56 17.48
CA THR A 197 -16.48 -2.04 17.84
C THR A 197 -17.57 -3.06 17.46
N ALA A 198 -18.70 -3.07 18.14
CA ALA A 198 -19.83 -3.96 17.84
C ALA A 198 -20.26 -3.82 16.37
N ASP A 199 -20.36 -2.57 15.89
CA ASP A 199 -20.74 -2.26 14.51
C ASP A 199 -19.71 -2.78 13.49
N ALA A 200 -18.41 -2.73 13.85
CA ALA A 200 -17.34 -3.27 12.98
C ALA A 200 -17.37 -4.79 12.88
N LEU A 201 -17.78 -5.48 13.94
CA LEU A 201 -18.01 -6.93 13.89
C LEU A 201 -19.19 -7.26 12.99
N ASP A 202 -20.32 -6.52 13.10
CA ASP A 202 -21.49 -6.69 12.21
C ASP A 202 -21.13 -6.45 10.75
N ALA A 203 -20.34 -5.41 10.47
CA ALA A 203 -19.87 -5.10 9.12
C ALA A 203 -18.92 -6.19 8.56
N LEU A 204 -18.07 -6.77 9.41
CA LEU A 204 -17.18 -7.86 9.02
C LEU A 204 -17.99 -9.13 8.67
N GLU A 205 -19.02 -9.43 9.43
CA GLU A 205 -19.94 -10.55 9.20
C GLU A 205 -20.69 -10.36 7.87
N GLY A 206 -21.26 -9.18 7.62
CA GLY A 206 -21.97 -8.86 6.37
C GLY A 206 -21.05 -8.81 5.14
N SER A 207 -19.75 -8.56 5.32
CA SER A 207 -18.77 -8.47 4.22
C SER A 207 -18.28 -9.84 3.73
N THR A 208 -18.65 -10.95 4.36
CA THR A 208 -18.20 -12.30 3.94
C THR A 208 -18.85 -12.77 2.65
N ASP A 209 -20.00 -12.24 2.27
CA ASP A 209 -20.72 -12.56 1.03
C ASP A 209 -20.35 -11.68 -0.16
N GLY A 210 -19.72 -10.53 0.08
CA GLY A 210 -19.37 -9.55 -0.95
C GLY A 210 -17.95 -9.01 -0.81
N THR A 211 -17.09 -9.49 -1.63
CA THR A 211 -15.87 -8.85 -2.17
C THR A 211 -15.71 -7.34 -1.88
N THR A 212 -14.87 -6.96 -0.93
CA THR A 212 -14.09 -5.74 -1.03
C THR A 212 -12.81 -5.85 -0.21
N ALA A 213 -11.83 -6.63 -0.70
CA ALA A 213 -10.45 -6.26 -0.39
C ALA A 213 -10.23 -4.90 -1.07
N ALA A 214 -10.08 -3.84 -0.29
CA ALA A 214 -9.66 -2.55 -0.81
C ALA A 214 -8.42 -2.80 -1.68
N LYS A 215 -8.57 -2.56 -2.97
CA LYS A 215 -7.46 -2.57 -3.92
C LYS A 215 -6.45 -1.57 -3.36
N PRO A 216 -5.21 -1.97 -3.03
CA PRO A 216 -4.22 -0.99 -2.64
C PRO A 216 -4.20 0.07 -3.73
N ALA A 217 -4.34 1.34 -3.36
CA ALA A 217 -4.35 2.44 -4.31
C ALA A 217 -3.09 2.32 -5.15
N GLN A 218 -3.26 1.89 -6.41
CA GLN A 218 -2.16 1.91 -7.37
C GLN A 218 -1.83 3.38 -7.55
N PRO A 219 -0.57 3.80 -7.39
CA PRO A 219 -0.19 5.13 -7.81
C PRO A 219 -0.61 5.24 -9.28
N LYS A 220 -1.46 6.21 -9.59
CA LYS A 220 -1.86 6.50 -10.96
C LYS A 220 -0.57 6.66 -11.75
N ALA A 221 -0.32 5.74 -12.69
CA ALA A 221 0.76 5.91 -13.64
C ALA A 221 0.55 7.28 -14.27
N HIS A 222 1.56 8.15 -14.18
CA HIS A 222 1.53 9.42 -14.88
C HIS A 222 1.19 9.12 -16.33
N ALA A 223 0.06 9.65 -16.78
CA ALA A 223 -0.33 9.63 -18.17
C ALA A 223 0.89 10.18 -18.94
N LYS A 224 1.37 9.40 -19.92
CA LYS A 224 2.32 9.90 -20.90
C LYS A 224 1.64 11.10 -21.53
N THR A 225 2.17 12.29 -21.28
CA THR A 225 1.89 13.47 -22.09
C THR A 225 2.39 13.12 -23.48
N GLU A 226 1.51 12.88 -24.39
CA GLU A 226 1.83 12.84 -25.81
C GLU A 226 2.39 14.22 -26.17
N PRO A 227 3.49 14.29 -26.92
CA PRO A 227 3.99 15.55 -27.40
C PRO A 227 2.94 16.14 -28.37
N GLU A 228 2.50 17.37 -28.09
CA GLU A 228 1.66 18.15 -29.00
C GLU A 228 2.28 18.18 -30.41
N PRO A 229 1.48 17.98 -31.48
CA PRO A 229 1.99 18.16 -32.83
C PRO A 229 2.43 19.60 -33.02
N LYS A 230 3.69 19.79 -33.42
CA LYS A 230 4.22 21.07 -33.84
C LYS A 230 3.37 21.60 -35.00
N ALA A 231 2.77 22.77 -34.83
CA ALA A 231 2.16 23.53 -35.89
C ALA A 231 3.17 23.74 -37.03
N GLU A 232 2.84 23.26 -38.20
CA GLU A 232 3.53 23.59 -39.44
C GLU A 232 3.37 25.09 -39.69
N ALA A 233 4.49 25.79 -39.78
CA ALA A 233 4.55 27.18 -40.20
C ALA A 233 4.26 27.16 -41.71
N GLU A 234 3.14 27.75 -42.10
CA GLU A 234 2.82 28.08 -43.49
C GLU A 234 3.83 29.15 -43.97
N ASP A 235 4.65 28.74 -44.92
CA ASP A 235 5.57 29.59 -45.69
C ASP A 235 4.74 30.28 -46.77
N THR A 236 4.24 31.46 -46.49
CA THR A 236 3.67 32.35 -47.51
C THR A 236 4.79 33.07 -48.23
N ALA A 237 5.14 32.49 -49.39
CA ALA A 237 5.92 33.22 -50.39
C ALA A 237 5.06 34.34 -50.97
N GLU A 238 5.38 35.58 -50.68
CA GLU A 238 4.94 36.74 -51.46
C GLU A 238 5.99 37.00 -52.58
N ASP A 239 5.56 36.65 -53.79
CA ASP A 239 6.11 37.15 -55.02
C ASP A 239 5.87 38.68 -55.07
N THR A 240 6.90 39.47 -55.12
CA THR A 240 6.85 40.84 -55.65
C THR A 240 7.91 40.99 -56.74
N ASP A 241 7.37 40.88 -57.92
CA ASP A 241 7.85 41.38 -59.20
C ASP A 241 8.04 42.92 -59.18
N GLY A 242 9.04 43.39 -59.86
CA GLY A 242 9.25 44.81 -60.17
C GLY A 242 10.72 45.15 -60.19
N GLY A 243 11.43 45.19 -61.26
CA GLY A 243 11.34 46.07 -62.39
C GLY A 243 12.37 47.13 -62.29
N ASP A 244 13.29 47.10 -63.26
CA ASP A 244 13.99 48.21 -63.93
C ASP A 244 15.14 49.05 -63.31
N ASP A 245 16.10 49.09 -64.23
CA ASP A 245 17.02 50.21 -64.58
C ASP A 245 18.27 50.55 -63.70
N ALA A 246 19.38 50.29 -64.35
CA ALA A 246 20.51 51.07 -64.76
C ALA A 246 21.85 50.30 -64.65
#